data_ed42c978b2290273589dd251c9c5190a
#
_entry.id   ed42c978b2290273589dd251c9c5190a
#
_cell.length_a   1.000
_cell.length_b   1.000
_cell.length_c   1.000
_cell.angle_alpha   90.00
_cell.angle_beta   90.00
_cell.angle_gamma   90.00
#
_symmetry.space_group_name_H-M   'P 1'
#
loop_
_entity.id
_entity.type
_entity.pdbx_description
1 polymer ?
#
loop_
_entity_poly.entity_id
_entity_poly.type
_entity_poly.pdbx_seq_one_letter_code
_entity_poly.pdbx_strand_id
1 'polypeptide(L)'
;MHGWAERQQAEGKFGETEALILQIAFGEYLGQIRGGIPMNQGEIVRPRDFGVDAAELRVLDTPEIETLLTSANSTAARMRLVELMQEQHGATMFGTSGLDEELEMIRDQFRRYAVEKVEPFAHEWHLKDELIPLEVIEELAEMGVFGLTIPENLGGFGLSKASMVVVSEELSRGYIGVGSLGTRSEIA
;
A
#
# COMPACT_ATOMS: atom_id res chain seq x y z
N MET A 1 -9.62 -0.09 5.67
CA MET A 1 -10.22 0.98 4.84
C MET A 1 -11.39 1.68 5.53
N HIS A 2 -12.41 0.99 6.06
CA HIS A 2 -13.56 1.65 6.74
C HIS A 2 -13.12 2.54 7.91
N GLY A 3 -12.39 2.02 8.88
CA GLY A 3 -11.91 2.80 10.03
C GLY A 3 -10.97 3.95 9.67
N TRP A 4 -10.24 3.87 8.55
CA TRP A 4 -9.50 5.00 8.01
C TRP A 4 -10.45 6.08 7.50
N ALA A 5 -11.47 5.71 6.72
CA ALA A 5 -12.45 6.65 6.19
C ALA A 5 -13.21 7.40 7.30
N GLU A 6 -13.62 6.68 8.36
CA GLU A 6 -14.27 7.29 9.52
C GLU A 6 -13.37 8.31 10.21
N ARG A 7 -12.09 8.01 10.42
CA ARG A 7 -11.13 8.97 10.99
C ARG A 7 -10.95 10.19 10.09
N GLN A 8 -10.73 9.99 8.78
CA GLN A 8 -10.57 11.11 7.84
C GLN A 8 -11.82 12.00 7.80
N GLN A 9 -13.01 11.40 7.90
CA GLN A 9 -14.27 12.13 7.94
C GLN A 9 -14.41 12.94 9.23
N ALA A 10 -14.04 12.34 10.37
CA ALA A 10 -14.05 13.03 11.65
C ALA A 10 -13.06 14.21 11.71
N GLU A 11 -11.93 14.10 11.01
CA GLU A 11 -10.91 15.14 10.91
C GLU A 11 -11.19 16.19 9.81
N GLY A 12 -12.26 16.03 9.03
CA GLY A 12 -12.58 16.93 7.92
C GLY A 12 -11.62 16.81 6.73
N LYS A 13 -10.90 15.70 6.61
CA LYS A 13 -9.91 15.42 5.56
C LYS A 13 -10.41 14.46 4.48
N PHE A 14 -11.67 14.02 4.57
CA PHE A 14 -12.28 13.10 3.61
C PHE A 14 -12.89 13.89 2.46
N GLY A 15 -12.19 13.97 1.36
CA GLY A 15 -12.59 14.68 0.15
C GLY A 15 -13.06 13.78 -0.99
N GLU A 16 -13.17 14.37 -2.19
CA GLU A 16 -13.59 13.65 -3.40
C GLU A 16 -12.57 12.58 -3.80
N THR A 17 -11.28 12.85 -3.65
CA THR A 17 -10.21 11.91 -3.96
C THR A 17 -10.31 10.65 -3.10
N GLU A 18 -10.45 10.80 -1.77
CA GLU A 18 -10.60 9.70 -0.83
C GLU A 18 -11.87 8.88 -1.11
N ALA A 19 -12.97 9.55 -1.41
CA ALA A 19 -14.23 8.90 -1.75
C ALA A 19 -14.10 8.05 -3.01
N LEU A 20 -13.50 8.58 -4.08
CA LEU A 20 -13.28 7.86 -5.33
C LEU A 20 -12.34 6.67 -5.16
N ILE A 21 -11.22 6.85 -4.43
CA ILE A 21 -10.30 5.74 -4.13
C ILE A 21 -11.03 4.60 -3.44
N LEU A 22 -11.82 4.89 -2.40
CA LEU A 22 -12.58 3.87 -1.67
C LEU A 22 -13.65 3.22 -2.53
N GLN A 23 -14.42 4.00 -3.28
CA GLN A 23 -15.48 3.47 -4.14
C GLN A 23 -14.91 2.51 -5.19
N ILE A 24 -13.83 2.90 -5.88
CA ILE A 24 -13.17 2.09 -6.89
C ILE A 24 -12.61 0.81 -6.25
N ALA A 25 -11.90 0.93 -5.12
CA ALA A 25 -11.32 -0.21 -4.43
C ALA A 25 -12.38 -1.19 -3.92
N PHE A 26 -13.44 -0.71 -3.28
CA PHE A 26 -14.52 -1.57 -2.83
C PHE A 26 -15.28 -2.21 -3.98
N GLY A 27 -15.55 -1.46 -5.07
CA GLY A 27 -16.17 -1.99 -6.27
C GLY A 27 -15.35 -3.12 -6.88
N GLU A 28 -14.03 -2.98 -6.93
CA GLU A 28 -13.12 -4.00 -7.43
C GLU A 28 -13.07 -5.24 -6.54
N TYR A 29 -12.87 -5.07 -5.23
CA TYR A 29 -12.83 -6.21 -4.29
C TYR A 29 -14.16 -6.96 -4.21
N LEU A 30 -15.28 -6.26 -4.18
CA LEU A 30 -16.61 -6.88 -4.19
C LEU A 30 -16.86 -7.62 -5.52
N GLY A 31 -16.40 -7.06 -6.63
CA GLY A 31 -16.44 -7.71 -7.93
C GLY A 31 -15.64 -9.02 -7.96
N GLN A 32 -14.44 -9.02 -7.37
CA GLN A 32 -13.60 -10.21 -7.23
C GLN A 32 -14.23 -11.26 -6.31
N ILE A 33 -14.79 -10.83 -5.16
CA ILE A 33 -15.48 -11.75 -4.25
C ILE A 33 -16.69 -12.40 -4.94
N ARG A 34 -17.48 -11.62 -5.68
CA ARG A 34 -18.70 -12.12 -6.34
C ARG A 34 -18.39 -12.93 -7.61
N GLY A 35 -17.46 -12.46 -8.44
CA GLY A 35 -17.12 -13.04 -9.74
C GLY A 35 -15.99 -14.06 -9.72
N GLY A 36 -15.14 -13.99 -8.71
CA GLY A 36 -13.91 -14.77 -8.55
C GLY A 36 -12.66 -13.95 -8.85
N ILE A 37 -11.53 -14.48 -8.38
CA ILE A 37 -10.19 -13.89 -8.52
C ILE A 37 -9.47 -14.63 -9.64
N PRO A 38 -9.09 -13.95 -10.74
CA PRO A 38 -8.29 -14.56 -11.79
C PRO A 38 -6.87 -14.81 -11.28
N MET A 39 -6.45 -16.07 -11.30
CA MET A 39 -5.11 -16.49 -10.90
C MET A 39 -4.15 -16.53 -12.09
N ASN A 40 -4.66 -16.90 -13.25
CA ASN A 40 -3.96 -16.90 -14.53
C ASN A 40 -4.98 -16.83 -15.68
N GLN A 41 -4.53 -16.95 -16.93
CA GLN A 41 -5.41 -16.84 -18.12
C GLN A 41 -6.55 -17.88 -18.20
N GLY A 42 -6.42 -19.00 -17.51
CA GLY A 42 -7.40 -20.11 -17.57
C GLY A 42 -8.06 -20.42 -16.25
N GLU A 43 -7.61 -19.81 -15.14
CA GLU A 43 -8.05 -20.19 -13.81
C GLU A 43 -8.64 -19.00 -13.06
N ILE A 44 -9.87 -19.17 -12.60
CA ILE A 44 -10.58 -18.19 -11.75
C ILE A 44 -11.00 -18.91 -10.48
N VAL A 45 -10.46 -18.48 -9.36
CA VAL A 45 -10.83 -18.97 -8.02
C VAL A 45 -12.08 -18.25 -7.55
N ARG A 46 -13.13 -18.99 -7.22
CA ARG A 46 -14.44 -18.46 -6.81
C ARG A 46 -14.75 -18.82 -5.35
N PRO A 47 -15.67 -18.10 -4.70
CA PRO A 47 -16.07 -18.39 -3.31
C PRO A 47 -16.45 -19.86 -3.08
N ARG A 48 -17.11 -20.50 -4.05
CA ARG A 48 -17.48 -21.91 -3.98
C ARG A 48 -16.26 -22.87 -3.85
N ASP A 49 -15.10 -22.45 -4.36
CA ASP A 49 -13.87 -23.25 -4.30
C ASP A 49 -13.30 -23.27 -2.86
N PHE A 50 -13.76 -22.35 -2.02
CA PHE A 50 -13.52 -22.28 -0.58
C PHE A 50 -14.71 -22.80 0.27
N GLY A 51 -15.70 -23.42 -0.35
CA GLY A 51 -16.89 -23.96 0.33
C GLY A 51 -17.95 -22.91 0.69
N VAL A 52 -17.83 -21.68 0.20
CA VAL A 52 -18.86 -20.63 0.37
C VAL A 52 -19.97 -20.89 -0.63
N ASP A 53 -21.19 -21.10 -0.15
CA ASP A 53 -22.34 -21.40 -1.00
C ASP A 53 -23.03 -20.14 -1.54
N ALA A 54 -23.94 -20.35 -2.51
CA ALA A 54 -24.67 -19.26 -3.14
C ALA A 54 -25.65 -18.55 -2.18
N ALA A 55 -26.09 -19.23 -1.11
CA ALA A 55 -26.99 -18.63 -0.12
C ALA A 55 -26.21 -17.66 0.80
N GLU A 56 -25.00 -18.03 1.16
CA GLU A 56 -24.09 -17.17 1.93
C GLU A 56 -23.70 -15.91 1.16
N LEU A 57 -23.48 -16.04 -0.16
CA LEU A 57 -23.16 -14.90 -1.02
C LEU A 57 -24.30 -13.90 -1.18
N ARG A 58 -25.55 -14.26 -0.87
CA ARG A 58 -26.69 -13.34 -0.94
C ARG A 58 -26.59 -12.14 0.01
N VAL A 59 -25.74 -12.21 1.02
CA VAL A 59 -25.44 -11.05 1.87
C VAL A 59 -24.88 -9.87 1.03
N LEU A 60 -24.32 -10.14 -0.14
CA LEU A 60 -23.82 -9.14 -1.09
C LEU A 60 -24.89 -8.61 -2.06
N ASP A 61 -26.14 -9.12 -2.00
CA ASP A 61 -27.22 -8.70 -2.87
C ASP A 61 -28.00 -7.53 -2.26
N THR A 62 -27.31 -6.39 -2.05
CA THR A 62 -27.92 -5.14 -1.56
C THR A 62 -27.79 -4.03 -2.62
N PRO A 63 -28.73 -3.04 -2.64
CA PRO A 63 -28.65 -1.92 -3.57
C PRO A 63 -27.35 -1.13 -3.48
N GLU A 64 -26.76 -1.00 -2.29
CA GLU A 64 -25.51 -0.30 -2.04
C GLU A 64 -24.32 -1.04 -2.68
N ILE A 65 -24.27 -2.35 -2.51
CA ILE A 65 -23.23 -3.20 -3.12
C ILE A 65 -23.39 -3.22 -4.65
N GLU A 66 -24.62 -3.30 -5.16
CA GLU A 66 -24.87 -3.24 -6.60
C GLU A 66 -24.43 -1.89 -7.18
N THR A 67 -24.62 -0.79 -6.47
CA THR A 67 -24.12 0.53 -6.85
C THR A 67 -22.58 0.54 -6.91
N LEU A 68 -21.92 -0.04 -5.92
CA LEU A 68 -20.44 -0.14 -5.91
C LEU A 68 -19.93 -1.01 -7.08
N LEU A 69 -20.62 -2.08 -7.43
CA LEU A 69 -20.23 -2.96 -8.51
C LEU A 69 -20.43 -2.35 -9.90
N THR A 70 -21.48 -1.55 -10.09
CA THR A 70 -21.88 -1.07 -11.43
C THR A 70 -21.40 0.34 -11.73
N SER A 71 -21.42 1.25 -10.79
CA SER A 71 -21.13 2.68 -11.03
C SER A 71 -19.85 3.17 -10.35
N ALA A 72 -19.53 2.66 -9.17
CA ALA A 72 -18.41 3.19 -8.39
C ALA A 72 -17.04 2.88 -9.01
N ASN A 73 -16.89 1.73 -9.69
CA ASN A 73 -15.68 1.34 -10.43
C ASN A 73 -15.84 1.52 -11.94
N SER A 74 -16.55 2.55 -12.36
CA SER A 74 -16.78 2.88 -13.76
C SER A 74 -15.56 3.59 -14.39
N THR A 75 -15.49 3.57 -15.73
CA THR A 75 -14.48 4.35 -16.46
C THR A 75 -14.57 5.85 -16.10
N ALA A 76 -15.78 6.39 -15.94
CA ALA A 76 -15.96 7.79 -15.55
C ALA A 76 -15.36 8.09 -14.16
N ALA A 77 -15.58 7.22 -13.17
CA ALA A 77 -15.00 7.38 -11.84
C ALA A 77 -13.46 7.31 -11.88
N ARG A 78 -12.90 6.38 -12.66
CA ARG A 78 -11.44 6.26 -12.84
C ARG A 78 -10.86 7.48 -13.56
N MET A 79 -11.52 8.00 -14.59
CA MET A 79 -11.09 9.22 -15.28
C MET A 79 -11.13 10.43 -14.34
N ARG A 80 -12.20 10.57 -13.55
CA ARG A 80 -12.28 11.66 -12.57
C ARG A 80 -11.17 11.58 -11.52
N LEU A 81 -10.85 10.38 -11.04
CA LEU A 81 -9.71 10.19 -10.13
C LEU A 81 -8.39 10.62 -10.79
N VAL A 82 -8.16 10.25 -12.06
CA VAL A 82 -6.96 10.68 -12.80
C VAL A 82 -6.87 12.19 -12.94
N GLU A 83 -7.98 12.88 -13.21
CA GLU A 83 -8.02 14.35 -13.24
C GLU A 83 -7.58 14.96 -11.91
N LEU A 84 -8.14 14.47 -10.78
CA LEU A 84 -7.75 14.92 -9.45
C LEU A 84 -6.28 14.63 -9.13
N MET A 85 -5.75 13.50 -9.57
CA MET A 85 -4.33 13.18 -9.44
C MET A 85 -3.46 14.14 -10.27
N GLN A 86 -3.91 14.52 -11.46
CA GLN A 86 -3.19 15.50 -12.30
C GLN A 86 -3.20 16.90 -11.68
N GLU A 87 -4.29 17.30 -11.03
CA GLU A 87 -4.37 18.55 -10.28
C GLU A 87 -3.36 18.60 -9.11
N GLN A 88 -3.01 17.42 -8.56
CA GLN A 88 -2.02 17.25 -7.51
C GLN A 88 -0.61 16.92 -8.07
N HIS A 89 -0.32 17.35 -9.29
CA HIS A 89 0.95 17.07 -9.95
C HIS A 89 2.16 17.49 -9.08
N GLY A 90 3.09 16.58 -8.88
CA GLY A 90 4.23 16.75 -7.99
C GLY A 90 3.96 16.37 -6.52
N ALA A 91 2.72 16.01 -6.17
CA ALA A 91 2.47 15.43 -4.86
C ALA A 91 3.13 14.04 -4.74
N THR A 92 3.67 13.77 -3.57
CA THR A 92 4.29 12.47 -3.28
C THR A 92 3.27 11.37 -3.01
N MET A 93 2.05 11.75 -2.66
CA MET A 93 0.89 10.90 -2.45
C MET A 93 -0.35 11.56 -3.02
N PHE A 94 -1.33 10.74 -3.41
CA PHE A 94 -2.66 11.20 -3.79
C PHE A 94 -3.64 10.88 -2.66
N GLY A 95 -4.34 11.91 -2.20
CA GLY A 95 -5.21 11.81 -1.05
C GLY A 95 -4.47 11.88 0.29
N THR A 96 -5.19 11.61 1.37
CA THR A 96 -4.68 11.71 2.73
C THR A 96 -4.06 10.38 3.18
N SER A 97 -2.83 10.40 3.69
CA SER A 97 -2.12 9.20 4.15
C SER A 97 -2.82 8.52 5.34
N GLY A 98 -3.39 9.34 6.24
CA GLY A 98 -3.90 8.86 7.53
C GLY A 98 -2.82 8.47 8.52
N LEU A 99 -1.56 8.80 8.24
CA LEU A 99 -0.44 8.63 9.14
C LEU A 99 -0.47 9.73 10.21
N ASP A 100 0.05 9.44 11.40
CA ASP A 100 0.33 10.45 12.40
C ASP A 100 1.64 11.20 12.08
N GLU A 101 1.97 12.21 12.87
CA GLU A 101 3.13 13.08 12.63
C GLU A 101 4.46 12.31 12.71
N GLU A 102 4.57 11.33 13.60
CA GLU A 102 5.77 10.50 13.75
C GLU A 102 5.98 9.63 12.49
N LEU A 103 4.94 8.95 12.04
CA LEU A 103 5.00 8.13 10.83
C LEU A 103 5.24 8.96 9.56
N GLU A 104 4.71 10.19 9.50
CA GLU A 104 4.99 11.12 8.42
C GLU A 104 6.47 11.53 8.39
N MET A 105 7.10 11.80 9.55
CA MET A 105 8.53 12.10 9.62
C MET A 105 9.39 10.90 9.20
N ILE A 106 9.04 9.70 9.65
CA ILE A 106 9.69 8.45 9.23
C ILE A 106 9.58 8.29 7.72
N ARG A 107 8.37 8.44 7.17
CA ARG A 107 8.12 8.36 5.73
C ARG A 107 9.02 9.31 4.95
N ASP A 108 9.06 10.58 5.33
CA ASP A 108 9.80 11.60 4.62
C ASP A 108 11.32 11.39 4.70
N GLN A 109 11.82 10.84 5.81
CA GLN A 109 13.22 10.48 5.96
C GLN A 109 13.62 9.35 4.98
N PHE A 110 12.86 8.27 4.98
CA PHE A 110 13.18 7.11 4.13
C PHE A 110 12.90 7.38 2.66
N ARG A 111 11.93 8.23 2.34
CA ARG A 111 11.72 8.72 0.97
C ARG A 111 12.94 9.47 0.45
N ARG A 112 13.47 10.42 1.23
CA ARG A 112 14.69 11.15 0.82
C ARG A 112 15.85 10.21 0.60
N TYR A 113 16.07 9.28 1.52
CA TYR A 113 17.11 8.27 1.37
C TYR A 113 16.92 7.46 0.08
N ALA A 114 15.73 6.95 -0.19
CA ALA A 114 15.44 6.18 -1.40
C ALA A 114 15.72 6.97 -2.67
N VAL A 115 15.26 8.23 -2.74
CA VAL A 115 15.46 9.12 -3.89
C VAL A 115 16.93 9.46 -4.11
N GLU A 116 17.69 9.71 -3.04
CA GLU A 116 19.09 10.15 -3.14
C GLU A 116 20.09 9.00 -3.31
N LYS A 117 19.83 7.87 -2.66
CA LYS A 117 20.81 6.77 -2.50
C LYS A 117 20.46 5.49 -3.24
N VAL A 118 19.20 5.30 -3.62
CA VAL A 118 18.73 4.05 -4.22
C VAL A 118 18.27 4.25 -5.67
N GLU A 119 17.31 5.13 -5.91
CA GLU A 119 16.73 5.34 -7.25
C GLU A 119 17.77 5.59 -8.36
N PRO A 120 18.81 6.42 -8.16
CA PRO A 120 19.76 6.71 -9.23
C PRO A 120 20.54 5.48 -9.71
N PHE A 121 20.65 4.44 -8.88
CA PHE A 121 21.50 3.27 -9.13
C PHE A 121 20.69 1.98 -9.34
N ALA A 122 19.45 1.93 -8.89
CA ALA A 122 18.62 0.73 -8.89
C ALA A 122 18.47 0.08 -10.26
N HIS A 123 18.30 0.90 -11.30
CA HIS A 123 18.18 0.40 -12.67
C HIS A 123 19.47 -0.28 -13.16
N GLU A 124 20.62 0.27 -12.83
CA GLU A 124 21.92 -0.30 -13.20
C GLU A 124 22.17 -1.62 -12.47
N TRP A 125 21.91 -1.68 -11.16
CA TRP A 125 22.01 -2.93 -10.40
C TRP A 125 21.13 -4.03 -10.99
N HIS A 126 19.89 -3.68 -11.36
CA HIS A 126 18.97 -4.64 -11.96
C HIS A 126 19.45 -5.15 -13.33
N LEU A 127 19.89 -4.25 -14.23
CA LEU A 127 20.35 -4.63 -15.57
C LEU A 127 21.59 -5.50 -15.56
N LYS A 128 22.48 -5.29 -14.58
CA LYS A 128 23.72 -6.03 -14.45
C LYS A 128 23.62 -7.27 -13.58
N ASP A 129 22.43 -7.54 -13.00
CA ASP A 129 22.22 -8.61 -12.02
C ASP A 129 23.17 -8.49 -10.81
N GLU A 130 23.42 -7.26 -10.38
CA GLU A 130 24.29 -6.95 -9.25
C GLU A 130 23.54 -7.09 -7.92
N LEU A 131 24.28 -7.46 -6.89
CA LEU A 131 23.77 -7.41 -5.51
C LEU A 131 23.63 -5.95 -5.06
N ILE A 132 22.72 -5.72 -4.11
CA ILE A 132 22.64 -4.42 -3.41
C ILE A 132 23.99 -4.16 -2.74
N PRO A 133 24.64 -3.00 -2.97
CA PRO A 133 25.92 -2.67 -2.37
C PRO A 133 25.90 -2.78 -0.85
N LEU A 134 27.01 -3.25 -0.27
CA LEU A 134 27.11 -3.40 1.18
C LEU A 134 26.97 -2.07 1.93
N GLU A 135 27.45 -0.99 1.31
CA GLU A 135 27.34 0.37 1.84
C GLU A 135 25.87 0.80 2.05
N VAL A 136 24.97 0.41 1.14
CA VAL A 136 23.52 0.66 1.29
C VAL A 136 22.98 -0.13 2.49
N ILE A 137 23.42 -1.37 2.67
CA ILE A 137 22.98 -2.22 3.80
C ILE A 137 23.50 -1.64 5.13
N GLU A 138 24.74 -1.17 5.16
CA GLU A 138 25.35 -0.54 6.34
C GLU A 138 24.64 0.78 6.70
N GLU A 139 24.38 1.65 5.71
CA GLU A 139 23.61 2.88 5.92
C GLU A 139 22.18 2.59 6.47
N LEU A 140 21.51 1.57 5.94
CA LEU A 140 20.18 1.15 6.44
C LEU A 140 20.26 0.59 7.87
N ALA A 141 21.34 -0.11 8.21
CA ALA A 141 21.58 -0.59 9.57
C ALA A 141 21.79 0.58 10.54
N GLU A 142 22.59 1.58 10.16
CA GLU A 142 22.79 2.82 10.94
C GLU A 142 21.48 3.60 11.12
N MET A 143 20.60 3.61 10.11
CA MET A 143 19.26 4.20 10.19
C MET A 143 18.28 3.35 11.00
N GLY A 144 18.69 2.17 11.46
CA GLY A 144 17.89 1.31 12.34
C GLY A 144 16.85 0.45 11.65
N VAL A 145 16.89 0.32 10.33
CA VAL A 145 15.89 -0.42 9.53
C VAL A 145 15.70 -1.85 10.03
N PHE A 146 16.78 -2.53 10.41
CA PHE A 146 16.75 -3.92 10.86
C PHE A 146 16.29 -4.12 12.31
N GLY A 147 16.11 -3.02 13.05
CA GLY A 147 15.69 -3.04 14.46
C GLY A 147 14.35 -2.38 14.72
N LEU A 148 13.61 -1.94 13.70
CA LEU A 148 12.42 -1.10 13.84
C LEU A 148 11.41 -1.67 14.83
N THR A 149 11.02 -2.92 14.70
CA THR A 149 10.00 -3.57 15.52
C THR A 149 10.56 -4.51 16.60
N ILE A 150 11.88 -4.67 16.63
CA ILE A 150 12.53 -5.44 17.69
C ILE A 150 12.39 -4.69 19.01
N PRO A 151 11.98 -5.36 20.09
CA PRO A 151 11.84 -4.73 21.41
C PRO A 151 13.13 -4.05 21.89
N GLU A 152 13.00 -2.91 22.58
CA GLU A 152 14.13 -2.14 23.09
C GLU A 152 15.06 -2.95 24.01
N ASN A 153 14.50 -3.84 24.84
CA ASN A 153 15.29 -4.71 25.72
C ASN A 153 16.13 -5.74 24.95
N LEU A 154 15.91 -5.91 23.65
CA LEU A 154 16.69 -6.73 22.74
C LEU A 154 17.56 -5.90 21.78
N GLY A 155 17.64 -4.59 22.02
CA GLY A 155 18.47 -3.67 21.24
C GLY A 155 17.81 -3.08 20.00
N GLY A 156 16.49 -3.23 19.84
CA GLY A 156 15.71 -2.60 18.78
C GLY A 156 15.06 -1.28 19.20
N PHE A 157 14.16 -0.77 18.37
CA PHE A 157 13.45 0.49 18.62
C PHE A 157 12.03 0.30 19.16
N GLY A 158 11.50 -0.92 19.15
CA GLY A 158 10.17 -1.23 19.66
C GLY A 158 9.02 -0.51 18.92
N LEU A 159 9.27 -0.04 17.70
CA LEU A 159 8.27 0.69 16.93
C LEU A 159 7.14 -0.21 16.43
N SER A 160 6.10 0.40 15.90
CA SER A 160 4.92 -0.31 15.42
C SER A 160 5.15 -1.04 14.09
N LYS A 161 4.29 -2.02 13.77
CA LYS A 161 4.25 -2.61 12.43
C LYS A 161 3.94 -1.59 11.33
N ALA A 162 3.22 -0.51 11.66
CA ALA A 162 2.95 0.57 10.73
C ALA A 162 4.25 1.28 10.34
N SER A 163 5.17 1.51 11.27
CA SER A 163 6.50 2.10 10.98
C SER A 163 7.29 1.24 10.00
N MET A 164 7.30 -0.08 10.20
CA MET A 164 7.96 -1.01 9.28
C MET A 164 7.33 -0.96 7.88
N VAL A 165 6.00 -0.92 7.79
CA VAL A 165 5.30 -0.84 6.49
C VAL A 165 5.66 0.46 5.76
N VAL A 166 5.64 1.59 6.47
CA VAL A 166 6.00 2.90 5.89
C VAL A 166 7.45 2.89 5.37
N VAL A 167 8.39 2.38 6.16
CA VAL A 167 9.80 2.27 5.75
C VAL A 167 9.96 1.36 4.52
N SER A 168 9.32 0.19 4.55
CA SER A 168 9.38 -0.76 3.43
C SER A 168 8.75 -0.20 2.17
N GLU A 169 7.66 0.54 2.27
CA GLU A 169 7.01 1.21 1.14
C GLU A 169 7.95 2.21 0.49
N GLU A 170 8.53 3.13 1.27
CA GLU A 170 9.37 4.19 0.72
C GLU A 170 10.68 3.65 0.13
N LEU A 171 11.31 2.68 0.78
CA LEU A 171 12.50 2.02 0.22
C LEU A 171 12.18 1.22 -1.04
N SER A 172 11.01 0.57 -1.09
CA SER A 172 10.55 -0.20 -2.26
C SER A 172 10.25 0.68 -3.47
N ARG A 173 9.88 1.94 -3.26
CA ARG A 173 9.70 2.92 -4.35
C ARG A 173 11.00 3.14 -5.11
N GLY A 174 12.13 3.19 -4.40
CA GLY A 174 13.45 3.27 -5.01
C GLY A 174 13.87 1.95 -5.66
N TYR A 175 13.80 0.87 -4.92
CA TYR A 175 14.08 -0.49 -5.39
C TYR A 175 13.47 -1.53 -4.46
N ILE A 176 12.63 -2.40 -4.99
CA ILE A 176 11.93 -3.42 -4.19
C ILE A 176 12.91 -4.35 -3.44
N GLY A 177 14.08 -4.62 -4.00
CA GLY A 177 15.13 -5.39 -3.34
C GLY A 177 15.58 -4.74 -2.04
N VAL A 178 15.79 -3.42 -2.03
CA VAL A 178 16.15 -2.64 -0.83
C VAL A 178 15.00 -2.61 0.17
N GLY A 179 13.77 -2.34 -0.29
CA GLY A 179 12.59 -2.30 0.58
C GLY A 179 12.30 -3.62 1.28
N SER A 180 12.67 -4.75 0.67
CA SER A 180 12.48 -6.08 1.27
C SER A 180 13.48 -6.41 2.39
N LEU A 181 14.59 -5.68 2.51
CA LEU A 181 15.64 -5.99 3.50
C LEU A 181 15.12 -5.79 4.94
N GLY A 182 14.40 -4.71 5.20
CA GLY A 182 13.89 -4.39 6.54
C GLY A 182 12.92 -5.43 7.10
N THR A 183 12.22 -6.17 6.24
CA THR A 183 11.28 -7.21 6.67
C THR A 183 11.96 -8.52 7.09
N ARG A 184 13.26 -8.69 6.85
CA ARG A 184 13.97 -9.93 7.16
C ARG A 184 14.07 -10.18 8.65
N SER A 185 14.28 -9.14 9.47
CA SER A 185 14.29 -9.25 10.93
C SER A 185 12.92 -9.65 11.52
N GLU A 186 11.83 -9.45 10.78
CA GLU A 186 10.50 -9.87 11.18
C GLU A 186 10.21 -11.36 10.92
N ILE A 187 10.95 -11.95 9.99
CA ILE A 187 10.75 -13.35 9.57
C ILE A 187 11.65 -14.29 10.36
N ALA A 188 12.78 -13.77 10.85
CA ALA A 188 13.77 -14.53 11.61
C ALA A 188 13.35 -14.70 13.07
#